data_79846b32af600c36d21c63f5c2f0bfcf
#
_entry.id   79846b32af600c36d21c63f5c2f0bfcf
#
_cell.length_a   1.000
_cell.length_b   1.000
_cell.length_c   1.000
_cell.angle_alpha   90.00
_cell.angle_beta   90.00
_cell.angle_gamma   90.00
#
_symmetry.space_group_name_H-M   'P 1'
#
loop_
_entity.id
_entity.type
_entity.pdbx_description
1 polymer ?
#
loop_
_entity_poly.entity_id
_entity_poly.type
_entity_poly.pdbx_seq_one_letter_code
_entity_poly.pdbx_strand_id
1 'polypeptide(L)'
;RVMYLLGYDIGSSSVKASLVNSETGKCVASAFYPKTEAEIIAVHPGWAEQKPEMWWANLKLATEAVMNESGVRKEDIAAIGISYQMHGLVCVDKNQQVLRPAIIWCDSRAVPYGEKAFNTLGEELCLSHLLNSPGNFTASKLAWIKENEPDVYARIDKIMLPGDYIAMKLTGEVCTTVSGLSEGMFWDFKNNEVAKFLMEYYGFDNSLIADIKPTFSEQGRVTAIAAAELGLKEGTPVTYRAGDQPNNALSLNVFNPGEIASTAGTSGVVYGVNGAVNYDPKSRVNTFAHVNHTADQTRLGVLLCINGTGILNSWVKRTVVPAGVSYAEMNDMAAQAPIGAGGISILPFGNGAERMLQNRETGCSINGINFNLHTRNHIIRAAQEGIVFSFKYGIDIMEGMGMDVHKIHAGHANMFLSPIFRDTLAGVTGATIELYDTDGSVGAAKGAGIGAGIYKDNNEAFATLDKLAVIEPDMANKAAYEDAYQRWLSYMNKI
;
A
#
# COMPACT_ATOMS: atom_id res chain seq x y z
N ARG A 1 9.13 24.55 -23.95
CA ARG A 1 9.81 24.35 -22.67
C ARG A 1 9.20 23.13 -21.97
N VAL A 2 10.03 22.15 -21.62
CA VAL A 2 9.60 20.94 -20.96
C VAL A 2 9.39 21.22 -19.48
N MET A 3 8.26 20.76 -18.95
CA MET A 3 7.96 20.81 -17.52
C MET A 3 8.18 19.45 -16.87
N TYR A 4 8.59 19.47 -15.61
CA TYR A 4 8.86 18.28 -14.81
C TYR A 4 7.93 18.21 -13.61
N LEU A 5 7.73 17.00 -13.13
CA LEU A 5 6.92 16.71 -11.95
C LEU A 5 7.84 16.11 -10.89
N LEU A 6 7.69 16.57 -9.66
CA LEU A 6 8.47 16.07 -8.53
C LEU A 6 7.58 15.20 -7.64
N GLY A 7 7.94 13.93 -7.51
CA GLY A 7 7.24 12.98 -6.64
C GLY A 7 8.09 12.57 -5.45
N TYR A 8 7.48 12.50 -4.30
CA TYR A 8 8.09 12.00 -3.07
C TYR A 8 7.38 10.74 -2.60
N ASP A 9 8.14 9.81 -2.06
CA ASP A 9 7.63 8.66 -1.34
C ASP A 9 8.25 8.64 0.06
N ILE A 10 7.43 8.95 1.06
CA ILE A 10 7.85 9.09 2.45
C ILE A 10 7.63 7.76 3.16
N GLY A 11 8.64 6.88 3.12
CA GLY A 11 8.60 5.59 3.79
C GLY A 11 9.19 5.63 5.19
N SER A 12 9.04 4.54 5.93
CA SER A 12 9.67 4.37 7.23
C SER A 12 11.16 4.00 7.12
N SER A 13 11.57 3.40 6.01
CA SER A 13 12.98 3.05 5.78
C SER A 13 13.78 4.19 5.13
N SER A 14 13.14 4.94 4.25
CA SER A 14 13.78 6.05 3.52
C SER A 14 12.74 6.99 2.92
N VAL A 15 13.20 8.14 2.49
CA VAL A 15 12.44 9.08 1.68
C VAL A 15 13.04 9.09 0.28
N LYS A 16 12.23 8.81 -0.73
CA LYS A 16 12.64 8.81 -2.14
C LYS A 16 12.03 9.99 -2.87
N ALA A 17 12.83 10.64 -3.72
CA ALA A 17 12.39 11.68 -4.64
C ALA A 17 12.64 11.23 -6.07
N SER A 18 11.72 11.55 -6.97
CA SER A 18 11.87 11.32 -8.41
C SER A 18 11.40 12.53 -9.20
N LEU A 19 12.18 12.91 -10.23
CA LEU A 19 11.79 13.91 -11.21
C LEU A 19 11.33 13.20 -12.48
N VAL A 20 10.14 13.53 -12.94
CA VAL A 20 9.52 12.93 -14.11
C VAL A 20 9.28 13.98 -15.17
N ASN A 21 9.73 13.71 -16.39
CA ASN A 21 9.42 14.54 -17.57
C ASN A 21 7.92 14.39 -17.87
N SER A 22 7.18 15.48 -17.83
CA SER A 22 5.73 15.44 -17.98
C SER A 22 5.27 14.98 -19.37
N GLU A 23 6.07 15.18 -20.40
CA GLU A 23 5.74 14.80 -21.78
C GLU A 23 6.06 13.34 -22.07
N THR A 24 7.24 12.86 -21.65
CA THR A 24 7.68 11.47 -21.89
C THR A 24 7.23 10.50 -20.83
N GLY A 25 6.82 10.98 -19.64
CA GLY A 25 6.49 10.15 -18.49
C GLY A 25 7.69 9.45 -17.87
N LYS A 26 8.92 9.76 -18.31
CA LYS A 26 10.13 9.08 -17.85
C LYS A 26 10.75 9.79 -16.65
N CYS A 27 11.25 8.99 -15.72
CA CYS A 27 12.03 9.46 -14.58
C CYS A 27 13.42 9.87 -15.08
N VAL A 28 13.79 11.14 -14.88
CA VAL A 28 15.10 11.68 -15.30
C VAL A 28 16.13 11.66 -14.18
N ALA A 29 15.69 11.61 -12.93
CA ALA A 29 16.55 11.46 -11.75
C ALA A 29 15.75 10.94 -10.58
N SER A 30 16.36 10.11 -9.75
CA SER A 30 15.79 9.69 -8.47
C SER A 30 16.89 9.50 -7.42
N ALA A 31 16.54 9.73 -6.17
CA ALA A 31 17.43 9.53 -5.04
C ALA A 31 16.62 9.20 -3.79
N PHE A 32 17.23 8.47 -2.88
CA PHE A 32 16.61 8.16 -1.59
C PHE A 32 17.61 8.36 -0.46
N TYR A 33 17.10 8.73 0.69
CA TYR A 33 17.90 8.92 1.92
C TYR A 33 17.09 8.46 3.14
N PRO A 34 17.73 7.89 4.18
CA PRO A 34 19.15 7.59 4.25
C PRO A 34 19.51 6.40 3.35
N LYS A 35 20.80 6.18 3.12
CA LYS A 35 21.30 5.06 2.29
C LYS A 35 21.22 3.72 3.03
N THR A 36 21.22 3.76 4.33
CA THR A 36 20.88 2.62 5.19
C THR A 36 19.47 2.84 5.74
N GLU A 37 18.83 1.77 6.17
CA GLU A 37 17.47 1.86 6.71
C GLU A 37 17.37 2.88 7.85
N ALA A 38 16.36 3.77 7.80
CA ALA A 38 16.15 4.78 8.81
C ALA A 38 15.82 4.13 10.16
N GLU A 39 16.29 4.76 11.24
CA GLU A 39 16.06 4.28 12.58
C GLU A 39 14.59 4.35 12.98
N ILE A 40 14.12 3.29 13.66
CA ILE A 40 12.83 3.25 14.32
C ILE A 40 13.07 3.25 15.82
N ILE A 41 12.44 4.18 16.54
CA ILE A 41 12.51 4.26 17.98
C ILE A 41 11.57 3.22 18.59
N ALA A 42 12.08 2.25 19.32
CA ALA A 42 11.30 1.16 19.93
C ALA A 42 11.63 1.09 21.43
N VAL A 43 11.01 1.96 22.22
CA VAL A 43 11.29 2.07 23.66
C VAL A 43 10.71 0.89 24.46
N HIS A 44 9.59 0.34 23.98
CA HIS A 44 8.92 -0.82 24.56
C HIS A 44 8.62 -1.87 23.48
N PRO A 45 8.45 -3.15 23.84
CA PRO A 45 8.01 -4.16 22.87
C PRO A 45 6.71 -3.76 22.19
N GLY A 46 6.68 -3.87 20.87
CA GLY A 46 5.53 -3.51 20.06
C GLY A 46 5.39 -2.01 19.75
N TRP A 47 6.23 -1.16 20.32
CA TRP A 47 6.24 0.27 20.00
C TRP A 47 7.15 0.55 18.80
N ALA A 48 6.70 1.47 17.94
CA ALA A 48 7.49 1.95 16.81
C ALA A 48 7.18 3.42 16.58
N GLU A 49 8.22 4.25 16.69
CA GLU A 49 8.12 5.70 16.53
C GLU A 49 9.21 6.22 15.61
N GLN A 50 8.92 7.33 14.95
CA GLN A 50 9.91 8.09 14.19
C GLN A 50 9.69 9.58 14.41
N LYS A 51 10.77 10.35 14.37
CA LYS A 51 10.67 11.83 14.42
C LYS A 51 10.29 12.34 13.03
N PRO A 52 9.17 13.05 12.87
CA PRO A 52 8.79 13.61 11.57
C PRO A 52 9.85 14.54 10.98
N GLU A 53 10.61 15.24 11.81
CA GLU A 53 11.72 16.09 11.36
C GLU A 53 12.80 15.31 10.61
N MET A 54 12.96 14.01 10.91
CA MET A 54 13.87 13.12 10.19
C MET A 54 13.38 12.89 8.76
N TRP A 55 12.09 12.72 8.55
CA TRP A 55 11.52 12.59 7.19
C TRP A 55 11.81 13.84 6.38
N TRP A 56 11.62 15.01 6.98
CA TRP A 56 11.91 16.29 6.31
C TRP A 56 13.38 16.44 5.97
N ALA A 57 14.29 16.10 6.89
CA ALA A 57 15.73 16.14 6.65
C ALA A 57 16.14 15.22 5.48
N ASN A 58 15.59 14.01 5.44
CA ASN A 58 15.86 13.07 4.35
C ASN A 58 15.23 13.52 3.02
N LEU A 59 14.06 14.15 3.06
CA LEU A 59 13.42 14.75 1.90
C LEU A 59 14.30 15.85 1.31
N LYS A 60 14.89 16.69 2.17
CA LYS A 60 15.83 17.74 1.76
C LYS A 60 17.03 17.16 1.02
N LEU A 61 17.65 16.10 1.57
CA LEU A 61 18.78 15.43 0.93
C LEU A 61 18.40 14.81 -0.42
N ALA A 62 17.25 14.16 -0.49
CA ALA A 62 16.76 13.55 -1.73
C ALA A 62 16.45 14.60 -2.79
N THR A 63 15.86 15.72 -2.41
CA THR A 63 15.55 16.84 -3.31
C THR A 63 16.85 17.44 -3.89
N GLU A 64 17.81 17.71 -3.03
CA GLU A 64 19.11 18.24 -3.45
C GLU A 64 19.78 17.29 -4.45
N ALA A 65 19.77 15.99 -4.17
CA ALA A 65 20.39 14.99 -5.04
C ALA A 65 19.74 14.94 -6.43
N VAL A 66 18.40 14.91 -6.53
CA VAL A 66 17.73 14.86 -7.84
C VAL A 66 17.87 16.15 -8.62
N MET A 67 17.90 17.30 -7.95
CA MET A 67 18.13 18.58 -8.61
C MET A 67 19.56 18.67 -9.18
N ASN A 68 20.55 18.26 -8.41
CA ASN A 68 21.95 18.25 -8.84
C ASN A 68 22.20 17.23 -9.97
N GLU A 69 21.67 16.01 -9.83
CA GLU A 69 21.86 14.95 -10.82
C GLU A 69 21.19 15.28 -12.16
N SER A 70 19.99 15.82 -12.13
CA SER A 70 19.20 16.07 -13.33
C SER A 70 19.62 17.36 -14.07
N GLY A 71 20.14 18.34 -13.34
CA GLY A 71 20.35 19.68 -13.87
C GLY A 71 19.06 20.42 -14.24
N VAL A 72 17.89 19.90 -13.82
CA VAL A 72 16.61 20.55 -14.06
C VAL A 72 16.55 21.87 -13.29
N ARG A 73 16.05 22.90 -13.93
CA ARG A 73 15.86 24.20 -13.28
C ARG A 73 14.64 24.14 -12.37
N LYS A 74 14.74 24.73 -11.19
CA LYS A 74 13.62 24.79 -10.24
C LYS A 74 12.35 25.41 -10.84
N GLU A 75 12.52 26.35 -11.79
CA GLU A 75 11.41 27.00 -12.51
C GLU A 75 10.67 26.06 -13.44
N ASP A 76 11.27 24.93 -13.80
CA ASP A 76 10.70 23.95 -14.70
C ASP A 76 9.92 22.83 -13.98
N ILE A 77 9.85 22.86 -12.65
CA ILE A 77 9.03 21.95 -11.86
C ILE A 77 7.62 22.54 -11.76
N ALA A 78 6.66 21.85 -12.37
CA ALA A 78 5.29 22.34 -12.46
C ALA A 78 4.44 22.00 -11.23
N ALA A 79 4.71 20.87 -10.58
CA ALA A 79 3.91 20.41 -9.45
C ALA A 79 4.65 19.35 -8.63
N ILE A 80 4.21 19.17 -7.38
CA ILE A 80 4.75 18.20 -6.42
C ILE A 80 3.63 17.27 -5.98
N GLY A 81 3.94 15.96 -5.91
CA GLY A 81 3.05 14.93 -5.36
C GLY A 81 3.73 14.15 -4.23
N ILE A 82 2.92 13.68 -3.29
CA ILE A 82 3.39 13.02 -2.06
C ILE A 82 2.71 11.67 -1.88
N SER A 83 3.52 10.62 -1.79
CA SER A 83 3.12 9.31 -1.27
C SER A 83 3.72 9.15 0.12
N TYR A 84 3.03 8.48 1.03
CA TYR A 84 3.50 8.39 2.41
C TYR A 84 3.13 7.06 3.07
N GLN A 85 3.95 6.64 4.05
CA GLN A 85 3.61 5.54 4.94
C GLN A 85 2.27 5.81 5.64
N MET A 86 1.40 4.80 5.63
CA MET A 86 0.02 4.93 6.10
C MET A 86 -0.11 4.80 7.62
N HIS A 87 -1.24 5.25 8.14
CA HIS A 87 -1.72 5.04 9.52
C HIS A 87 -0.91 5.71 10.63
N GLY A 88 0.16 6.40 10.30
CA GLY A 88 0.96 7.12 11.29
C GLY A 88 0.19 8.28 11.92
N LEU A 89 0.52 8.59 13.17
CA LEU A 89 -0.06 9.73 13.88
C LEU A 89 1.02 10.77 14.15
N VAL A 90 0.84 11.95 13.56
CA VAL A 90 1.65 13.15 13.84
C VAL A 90 0.76 14.16 14.57
N CYS A 91 1.25 14.70 15.69
CA CYS A 91 0.54 15.68 16.49
C CYS A 91 1.30 17.00 16.46
N VAL A 92 0.62 18.09 16.08
CA VAL A 92 1.21 19.43 16.03
C VAL A 92 0.42 20.42 16.87
N ASP A 93 1.11 21.43 17.37
CA ASP A 93 0.51 22.54 18.11
C ASP A 93 0.08 23.68 17.17
N LYS A 94 -0.41 24.77 17.74
CA LYS A 94 -0.87 25.96 16.99
C LYS A 94 0.22 26.62 16.16
N ASN A 95 1.48 26.40 16.50
CA ASN A 95 2.63 26.91 15.79
C ASN A 95 3.20 25.90 14.78
N GLN A 96 2.45 24.84 14.50
CA GLN A 96 2.86 23.76 13.60
C GLN A 96 4.11 23.00 14.07
N GLN A 97 4.38 23.03 15.37
CA GLN A 97 5.49 22.29 15.97
C GLN A 97 5.05 20.89 16.38
N VAL A 98 5.88 19.92 16.09
CA VAL A 98 5.63 18.52 16.48
C VAL A 98 5.75 18.39 17.99
N LEU A 99 4.74 17.78 18.61
CA LEU A 99 4.66 17.64 20.07
C LEU A 99 5.38 16.39 20.60
N ARG A 100 5.54 15.37 19.75
CA ARG A 100 6.13 14.09 20.10
C ARG A 100 6.52 13.31 18.83
N PRO A 101 7.38 12.28 18.95
CA PRO A 101 7.62 11.38 17.80
C PRO A 101 6.32 10.78 17.29
N ALA A 102 6.24 10.59 15.98
CA ALA A 102 5.07 9.95 15.36
C ALA A 102 4.99 8.48 15.75
N ILE A 103 3.78 8.02 16.05
CA ILE A 103 3.50 6.59 16.21
C ILE A 103 3.23 6.06 14.80
N ILE A 104 4.12 5.18 14.31
CA ILE A 104 4.07 4.74 12.91
C ILE A 104 3.30 3.42 12.71
N TRP A 105 3.11 3.03 11.48
CA TRP A 105 2.22 1.95 11.04
C TRP A 105 2.48 0.59 11.72
N CYS A 106 3.73 0.26 12.04
CA CYS A 106 4.10 -1.03 12.63
C CYS A 106 4.05 -1.05 14.17
N ASP A 107 3.66 0.07 14.79
CA ASP A 107 3.42 0.13 16.23
C ASP A 107 2.11 -0.58 16.58
N SER A 108 2.07 -1.31 17.68
CA SER A 108 0.90 -2.09 18.10
C SER A 108 0.25 -1.64 19.41
N ARG A 109 0.73 -0.52 20.01
CA ARG A 109 0.21 -0.07 21.32
C ARG A 109 -1.28 0.26 21.34
N ALA A 110 -1.83 0.66 20.20
CA ALA A 110 -3.22 1.09 20.09
C ALA A 110 -4.20 -0.06 19.81
N VAL A 111 -3.72 -1.28 19.57
CA VAL A 111 -4.57 -2.45 19.31
C VAL A 111 -5.69 -2.62 20.34
N PRO A 112 -5.43 -2.56 21.67
CA PRO A 112 -6.51 -2.71 22.66
C PRO A 112 -7.59 -1.62 22.56
N TYR A 113 -7.22 -0.41 22.15
CA TYR A 113 -8.17 0.70 21.97
C TYR A 113 -9.12 0.43 20.82
N GLY A 114 -8.59 -0.02 19.69
CA GLY A 114 -9.39 -0.39 18.52
C GLY A 114 -10.31 -1.57 18.79
N GLU A 115 -9.82 -2.59 19.47
CA GLU A 115 -10.63 -3.76 19.87
C GLU A 115 -11.79 -3.37 20.79
N LYS A 116 -11.52 -2.54 21.81
CA LYS A 116 -12.54 -2.06 22.73
C LYS A 116 -13.59 -1.23 22.00
N ALA A 117 -13.17 -0.33 21.11
CA ALA A 117 -14.10 0.46 20.30
C ALA A 117 -14.97 -0.42 19.41
N PHE A 118 -14.39 -1.41 18.75
CA PHE A 118 -15.11 -2.34 17.88
C PHE A 118 -16.16 -3.13 18.67
N ASN A 119 -15.81 -3.63 19.84
CA ASN A 119 -16.71 -4.40 20.69
C ASN A 119 -17.82 -3.52 21.32
N THR A 120 -17.48 -2.31 21.73
CA THR A 120 -18.42 -1.39 22.41
C THR A 120 -19.41 -0.78 21.42
N LEU A 121 -18.92 -0.28 20.29
CA LEU A 121 -19.77 0.32 19.25
C LEU A 121 -20.55 -0.73 18.47
N GLY A 122 -20.00 -1.94 18.35
CA GLY A 122 -20.58 -3.04 17.61
C GLY A 122 -19.98 -3.19 16.21
N GLU A 123 -19.81 -4.44 15.78
CA GLU A 123 -19.23 -4.78 14.48
C GLU A 123 -20.02 -4.17 13.33
N GLU A 124 -21.35 -4.24 13.37
CA GLU A 124 -22.20 -3.76 12.29
C GLU A 124 -22.04 -2.26 12.08
N LEU A 125 -22.04 -1.45 13.14
CA LEU A 125 -21.85 -0.01 13.03
C LEU A 125 -20.47 0.33 12.45
N CYS A 126 -19.42 -0.26 13.00
CA CYS A 126 -18.06 0.01 12.53
C CYS A 126 -17.87 -0.44 11.08
N LEU A 127 -18.24 -1.67 10.74
CA LEU A 127 -18.02 -2.21 9.40
C LEU A 127 -18.89 -1.54 8.33
N SER A 128 -20.15 -1.17 8.65
CA SER A 128 -21.00 -0.52 7.66
C SER A 128 -20.65 0.95 7.41
N HIS A 129 -20.05 1.64 8.37
CA HIS A 129 -19.69 3.07 8.26
C HIS A 129 -18.21 3.31 7.97
N LEU A 130 -17.31 2.64 8.69
CA LEU A 130 -15.87 2.79 8.51
C LEU A 130 -15.31 1.80 7.48
N LEU A 131 -16.05 0.75 7.17
CA LEU A 131 -15.67 -0.41 6.35
C LEU A 131 -14.54 -1.25 6.95
N ASN A 132 -14.18 -0.94 8.19
CA ASN A 132 -13.13 -1.60 8.96
C ASN A 132 -13.47 -1.57 10.44
N SER A 133 -12.82 -2.44 11.21
CA SER A 133 -12.67 -2.21 12.65
C SER A 133 -11.82 -0.95 12.87
N PRO A 134 -12.01 -0.18 13.95
CA PRO A 134 -11.09 0.90 14.31
C PRO A 134 -9.64 0.46 14.45
N GLY A 135 -9.40 -0.78 14.82
CA GLY A 135 -8.11 -1.45 14.73
C GLY A 135 -6.95 -0.69 15.35
N ASN A 136 -5.79 -0.85 14.71
CA ASN A 136 -4.54 -0.20 15.10
C ASN A 136 -4.23 0.99 14.17
N PHE A 137 -5.25 1.77 13.85
CA PHE A 137 -5.12 2.89 12.91
C PHE A 137 -4.98 4.22 13.66
N THR A 138 -4.96 5.33 12.93
CA THR A 138 -4.62 6.64 13.47
C THR A 138 -5.54 7.08 14.62
N ALA A 139 -6.84 6.83 14.51
CA ALA A 139 -7.79 7.21 15.57
C ALA A 139 -7.52 6.48 16.89
N SER A 140 -7.20 5.20 16.84
CA SER A 140 -6.87 4.41 18.03
C SER A 140 -5.53 4.86 18.65
N LYS A 141 -4.57 5.27 17.83
CA LYS A 141 -3.30 5.84 18.30
C LYS A 141 -3.54 7.17 19.03
N LEU A 142 -4.45 8.00 18.52
CA LEU A 142 -4.84 9.23 19.19
C LEU A 142 -5.53 8.96 20.54
N ALA A 143 -6.37 7.93 20.62
CA ALA A 143 -7.00 7.51 21.87
C ALA A 143 -5.95 7.09 22.90
N TRP A 144 -4.90 6.41 22.48
CA TRP A 144 -3.78 6.06 23.34
C TRP A 144 -3.08 7.33 23.90
N ILE A 145 -2.80 8.32 23.05
CA ILE A 145 -2.20 9.60 23.46
C ILE A 145 -3.09 10.29 24.49
N LYS A 146 -4.39 10.35 24.23
CA LYS A 146 -5.35 11.02 25.13
C LYS A 146 -5.30 10.45 26.54
N GLU A 147 -5.23 9.12 26.67
CA GLU A 147 -5.18 8.45 27.96
C GLU A 147 -3.81 8.48 28.61
N ASN A 148 -2.74 8.25 27.85
CA ASN A 148 -1.41 8.02 28.39
C ASN A 148 -0.50 9.25 28.39
N GLU A 149 -0.77 10.24 27.55
CA GLU A 149 -0.02 11.49 27.46
C GLU A 149 -0.97 12.69 27.43
N PRO A 150 -1.77 12.89 28.52
CA PRO A 150 -2.81 13.93 28.52
C PRO A 150 -2.25 15.34 28.36
N ASP A 151 -1.03 15.62 28.79
CA ASP A 151 -0.40 16.92 28.61
C ASP A 151 -0.07 17.19 27.13
N VAL A 152 0.37 16.17 26.39
CA VAL A 152 0.58 16.26 24.96
C VAL A 152 -0.77 16.47 24.27
N TYR A 153 -1.76 15.63 24.59
CA TYR A 153 -3.09 15.70 24.00
C TYR A 153 -3.72 17.08 24.14
N ALA A 154 -3.59 17.71 25.31
CA ALA A 154 -4.14 19.04 25.58
C ALA A 154 -3.53 20.15 24.70
N ARG A 155 -2.33 19.93 24.17
CA ARG A 155 -1.61 20.89 23.32
C ARG A 155 -1.81 20.67 21.84
N ILE A 156 -2.47 19.58 21.44
CA ILE A 156 -2.68 19.27 20.02
C ILE A 156 -3.66 20.29 19.43
N ASP A 157 -3.22 20.98 18.37
CA ASP A 157 -4.09 21.78 17.53
C ASP A 157 -4.69 20.92 16.41
N LYS A 158 -3.83 20.16 15.71
CA LYS A 158 -4.24 19.26 14.64
C LYS A 158 -3.52 17.94 14.72
N ILE A 159 -4.22 16.88 14.34
CA ILE A 159 -3.63 15.57 14.05
C ILE A 159 -3.44 15.44 12.56
N MET A 160 -2.43 14.69 12.14
CA MET A 160 -2.10 14.50 10.74
C MET A 160 -1.49 13.13 10.48
N LEU A 161 -1.60 12.72 9.23
CA LEU A 161 -0.84 11.61 8.68
C LEU A 161 0.57 12.09 8.28
N PRO A 162 1.52 11.18 8.06
CA PRO A 162 2.88 11.59 7.67
C PRO A 162 2.94 12.48 6.42
N GLY A 163 2.12 12.20 5.41
CA GLY A 163 2.07 13.02 4.20
C GLY A 163 1.49 14.40 4.43
N ASP A 164 0.53 14.53 5.35
CA ASP A 164 -0.04 15.82 5.73
C ASP A 164 1.03 16.70 6.38
N TYR A 165 1.87 16.11 7.22
CA TYR A 165 2.99 16.82 7.85
C TYR A 165 4.00 17.32 6.80
N ILE A 166 4.36 16.50 5.85
CA ILE A 166 5.29 16.90 4.77
C ILE A 166 4.68 18.05 3.95
N ALA A 167 3.41 17.96 3.60
CA ALA A 167 2.74 19.02 2.85
C ALA A 167 2.66 20.32 3.67
N MET A 168 2.42 20.23 4.97
CA MET A 168 2.47 21.39 5.88
C MET A 168 3.85 22.04 5.87
N LYS A 169 4.92 21.24 5.93
CA LYS A 169 6.30 21.75 5.86
C LYS A 169 6.60 22.44 4.54
N LEU A 170 6.05 21.92 3.44
CA LEU A 170 6.23 22.51 2.11
C LEU A 170 5.43 23.79 1.93
N THR A 171 4.20 23.85 2.43
CA THR A 171 3.21 24.85 2.03
C THR A 171 2.72 25.75 3.17
N GLY A 172 2.97 25.39 4.43
CA GLY A 172 2.37 26.07 5.58
C GLY A 172 0.87 25.77 5.76
N GLU A 173 0.23 25.08 4.82
CA GLU A 173 -1.18 24.73 4.87
C GLU A 173 -1.39 23.41 5.62
N VAL A 174 -2.40 23.38 6.49
CA VAL A 174 -2.78 22.19 7.25
C VAL A 174 -4.06 21.64 6.65
N CYS A 175 -3.95 20.58 5.86
CA CYS A 175 -5.09 19.92 5.24
C CYS A 175 -4.84 18.42 5.10
N THR A 176 -5.92 17.70 4.83
CA THR A 176 -5.92 16.25 4.60
C THR A 176 -6.86 15.91 3.45
N THR A 177 -7.07 14.62 3.21
CA THR A 177 -7.96 14.13 2.16
C THR A 177 -8.95 13.13 2.74
N VAL A 178 -10.04 12.84 2.00
CA VAL A 178 -10.96 11.76 2.37
C VAL A 178 -10.23 10.43 2.44
N SER A 179 -9.32 10.16 1.48
CA SER A 179 -8.50 8.95 1.50
C SER A 179 -7.68 8.86 2.80
N GLY A 180 -7.02 9.94 3.20
CA GLY A 180 -6.26 10.00 4.44
C GLY A 180 -7.13 9.80 5.67
N LEU A 181 -8.29 10.44 5.75
CA LEU A 181 -9.22 10.24 6.84
C LEU A 181 -9.75 8.81 6.90
N SER A 182 -9.99 8.19 5.73
CA SER A 182 -10.46 6.80 5.68
C SER A 182 -9.43 5.81 6.23
N GLU A 183 -8.17 5.98 5.92
CA GLU A 183 -7.12 5.11 6.46
C GLU A 183 -6.87 5.32 7.96
N GLY A 184 -7.21 6.49 8.46
CA GLY A 184 -7.12 6.82 9.88
C GLY A 184 -8.32 6.39 10.70
N MET A 185 -9.36 5.87 10.07
CA MET A 185 -10.66 5.52 10.66
C MET A 185 -11.48 6.74 11.12
N PHE A 186 -11.28 7.88 10.48
CA PHE A 186 -12.04 9.10 10.76
C PHE A 186 -13.17 9.36 9.76
N TRP A 187 -13.31 8.53 8.72
CA TRP A 187 -14.28 8.76 7.67
C TRP A 187 -15.46 7.80 7.72
N ASP A 188 -16.67 8.34 7.64
CA ASP A 188 -17.93 7.60 7.57
C ASP A 188 -18.36 7.52 6.10
N PHE A 189 -18.16 6.36 5.48
CA PHE A 189 -18.52 6.14 4.07
C PHE A 189 -20.04 6.13 3.82
N LYS A 190 -20.82 5.77 4.82
CA LYS A 190 -22.28 5.72 4.68
C LYS A 190 -22.89 7.10 4.65
N ASN A 191 -22.42 7.99 5.52
CA ASN A 191 -22.89 9.35 5.64
C ASN A 191 -22.03 10.37 4.87
N ASN A 192 -20.92 9.94 4.31
CA ASN A 192 -19.98 10.75 3.53
C ASN A 192 -19.51 12.00 4.30
N GLU A 193 -19.03 11.77 5.52
CA GLU A 193 -18.56 12.81 6.43
C GLU A 193 -17.58 12.23 7.46
N VAL A 194 -16.96 13.10 8.25
CA VAL A 194 -16.15 12.65 9.41
C VAL A 194 -17.02 11.78 10.32
N ALA A 195 -16.47 10.66 10.78
CA ALA A 195 -17.17 9.66 11.57
C ALA A 195 -17.51 10.19 12.98
N LYS A 196 -18.64 10.86 13.10
CA LYS A 196 -19.10 11.51 14.34
C LYS A 196 -19.20 10.52 15.50
N PHE A 197 -19.73 9.30 15.23
CA PHE A 197 -19.91 8.29 16.26
C PHE A 197 -18.57 7.86 16.88
N LEU A 198 -17.50 7.77 16.08
CA LEU A 198 -16.17 7.41 16.58
C LEU A 198 -15.52 8.57 17.31
N MET A 199 -15.64 9.80 16.79
CA MET A 199 -15.16 10.99 17.45
C MET A 199 -15.80 11.15 18.84
N GLU A 200 -17.11 10.95 18.92
CA GLU A 200 -17.85 11.01 20.20
C GLU A 200 -17.42 9.89 21.15
N TYR A 201 -17.28 8.66 20.64
CA TYR A 201 -16.88 7.53 21.46
C TYR A 201 -15.52 7.76 22.13
N TYR A 202 -14.53 8.22 21.35
CA TYR A 202 -13.21 8.51 21.89
C TYR A 202 -13.13 9.86 22.61
N GLY A 203 -14.13 10.71 22.49
CA GLY A 203 -14.15 12.03 23.10
C GLY A 203 -13.20 13.02 22.42
N PHE A 204 -13.04 12.92 21.10
CA PHE A 204 -12.22 13.83 20.31
C PHE A 204 -13.02 15.05 19.88
N ASP A 205 -12.39 16.22 19.96
CA ASP A 205 -12.96 17.45 19.41
C ASP A 205 -12.81 17.49 17.89
N ASN A 206 -13.84 17.90 17.18
CA ASN A 206 -13.81 17.99 15.71
C ASN A 206 -12.74 18.96 15.20
N SER A 207 -12.34 19.94 16.01
CA SER A 207 -11.27 20.88 15.65
C SER A 207 -9.91 20.25 15.45
N LEU A 208 -9.70 19.00 15.91
CA LEU A 208 -8.47 18.25 15.71
C LEU A 208 -8.28 17.79 14.26
N ILE A 209 -9.36 17.72 13.49
CA ILE A 209 -9.34 17.29 12.09
C ILE A 209 -8.99 18.47 11.19
N ALA A 210 -8.01 18.28 10.33
CA ALA A 210 -7.59 19.27 9.35
C ALA A 210 -8.65 19.48 8.26
N ASP A 211 -8.56 20.62 7.55
CA ASP A 211 -9.41 20.90 6.39
C ASP A 211 -9.24 19.82 5.32
N ILE A 212 -10.35 19.44 4.67
CA ILE A 212 -10.37 18.39 3.67
C ILE A 212 -10.21 19.00 2.28
N LYS A 213 -9.23 18.51 1.52
CA LYS A 213 -9.02 18.89 0.11
C LYS A 213 -9.20 17.64 -0.77
N PRO A 214 -9.63 17.81 -2.02
CA PRO A 214 -9.62 16.70 -2.99
C PRO A 214 -8.21 16.15 -3.18
N THR A 215 -8.10 14.85 -3.38
CA THR A 215 -6.81 14.17 -3.60
C THR A 215 -6.05 14.76 -4.78
N PHE A 216 -6.73 15.03 -5.89
CA PHE A 216 -6.16 15.67 -7.08
C PHE A 216 -6.63 17.13 -7.12
N SER A 217 -5.90 18.01 -6.45
CA SER A 217 -6.22 19.44 -6.39
C SER A 217 -5.02 20.23 -5.90
N GLU A 218 -5.06 21.53 -6.09
CA GLU A 218 -4.06 22.41 -5.46
C GLU A 218 -4.30 22.42 -3.95
N GLN A 219 -3.33 21.91 -3.20
CA GLN A 219 -3.41 21.72 -1.74
C GLN A 219 -2.49 22.67 -0.98
N GLY A 220 -1.96 23.65 -1.66
CA GLY A 220 -1.03 24.65 -1.15
C GLY A 220 0.14 24.84 -2.09
N ARG A 221 0.94 25.86 -1.82
CA ARG A 221 2.10 26.23 -2.63
C ARG A 221 3.34 26.30 -1.75
N VAL A 222 4.48 25.94 -2.33
CA VAL A 222 5.77 25.99 -1.63
C VAL A 222 6.02 27.40 -1.13
N THR A 223 6.31 27.54 0.17
CA THR A 223 6.61 28.81 0.83
C THR A 223 8.02 29.27 0.50
N ALA A 224 8.30 30.55 0.75
CA ALA A 224 9.65 31.11 0.61
C ALA A 224 10.68 30.35 1.47
N ILE A 225 10.30 29.99 2.71
CA ILE A 225 11.19 29.26 3.64
C ILE A 225 11.50 27.86 3.08
N ALA A 226 10.47 27.10 2.71
CA ALA A 226 10.66 25.76 2.16
C ALA A 226 11.44 25.79 0.82
N ALA A 227 11.13 26.76 -0.04
CA ALA A 227 11.85 26.95 -1.29
C ALA A 227 13.36 27.16 -1.05
N ALA A 228 13.73 28.00 -0.08
CA ALA A 228 15.12 28.23 0.27
C ALA A 228 15.79 26.99 0.84
N GLU A 229 15.10 26.24 1.71
CA GLU A 229 15.62 25.00 2.30
C GLU A 229 15.89 23.92 1.25
N LEU A 230 14.98 23.77 0.29
CA LEU A 230 14.98 22.65 -0.64
C LEU A 230 15.62 22.97 -2.01
N GLY A 231 15.89 24.24 -2.27
CA GLY A 231 16.34 24.65 -3.61
C GLY A 231 15.23 24.55 -4.67
N LEU A 232 13.99 24.75 -4.26
CA LEU A 232 12.82 24.77 -5.13
C LEU A 232 12.34 26.20 -5.36
N LYS A 233 11.40 26.37 -6.30
CA LYS A 233 10.79 27.66 -6.58
C LYS A 233 9.64 27.92 -5.62
N GLU A 234 9.62 29.09 -4.98
CA GLU A 234 8.46 29.57 -4.22
C GLU A 234 7.22 29.58 -5.13
N GLY A 235 6.10 29.10 -4.60
CA GLY A 235 4.84 29.06 -5.32
C GLY A 235 4.60 27.79 -6.14
N THR A 236 5.54 26.84 -6.18
CA THR A 236 5.30 25.54 -6.81
C THR A 236 4.16 24.83 -6.09
N PRO A 237 3.08 24.42 -6.81
CA PRO A 237 1.92 23.82 -6.15
C PRO A 237 2.16 22.36 -5.75
N VAL A 238 1.62 21.97 -4.60
CA VAL A 238 1.45 20.58 -4.18
C VAL A 238 0.04 20.17 -4.60
N THR A 239 -0.07 19.19 -5.48
CA THR A 239 -1.34 18.88 -6.17
C THR A 239 -1.83 17.45 -6.02
N TYR A 240 -1.14 16.65 -5.21
CA TYR A 240 -1.50 15.27 -4.96
C TYR A 240 -0.86 14.77 -3.67
N ARG A 241 -1.63 14.00 -2.89
CA ARG A 241 -1.10 13.16 -1.83
C ARG A 241 -1.95 11.92 -1.65
N ALA A 242 -1.32 10.80 -1.33
CA ALA A 242 -2.02 9.56 -0.98
C ALA A 242 -1.11 8.67 -0.14
N GLY A 243 -1.71 7.78 0.65
CA GLY A 243 -1.00 6.71 1.31
C GLY A 243 -0.26 5.81 0.30
N ASP A 244 0.79 5.15 0.75
CA ASP A 244 1.67 4.38 -0.14
C ASP A 244 0.96 3.23 -0.87
N GLN A 245 -0.03 2.59 -0.28
CA GLN A 245 -0.76 1.51 -0.94
C GLN A 245 -1.70 2.03 -2.05
N PRO A 246 -2.59 3.01 -1.81
CA PRO A 246 -3.34 3.63 -2.90
C PRO A 246 -2.43 4.24 -3.97
N ASN A 247 -1.32 4.86 -3.58
CA ASN A 247 -0.36 5.42 -4.52
C ASN A 247 0.35 4.36 -5.35
N ASN A 248 0.69 3.20 -4.77
CA ASN A 248 1.24 2.08 -5.54
C ASN A 248 0.27 1.63 -6.63
N ALA A 249 -1.01 1.54 -6.30
CA ALA A 249 -2.04 1.21 -7.27
C ALA A 249 -2.12 2.26 -8.38
N LEU A 250 -2.09 3.56 -8.04
CA LEU A 250 -2.00 4.64 -9.02
C LEU A 250 -0.76 4.47 -9.88
N SER A 251 0.41 4.20 -9.27
CA SER A 251 1.68 4.03 -9.99
C SER A 251 1.60 2.92 -11.05
N LEU A 252 0.78 1.91 -10.82
CA LEU A 252 0.52 0.79 -11.74
C LEU A 252 -0.69 1.04 -12.64
N ASN A 253 -1.21 2.25 -12.68
CA ASN A 253 -2.41 2.62 -13.45
C ASN A 253 -3.65 1.79 -13.08
N VAL A 254 -3.88 1.60 -11.79
CA VAL A 254 -5.05 0.92 -11.25
C VAL A 254 -6.02 1.94 -10.65
N PHE A 255 -7.14 2.16 -11.33
CA PHE A 255 -8.11 3.20 -11.02
C PHE A 255 -9.55 2.72 -11.03
N ASN A 256 -9.86 1.72 -11.86
CA ASN A 256 -11.24 1.33 -12.17
C ASN A 256 -11.66 0.08 -11.39
N PRO A 257 -12.98 -0.08 -11.12
CA PRO A 257 -13.47 -1.28 -10.46
C PRO A 257 -13.09 -2.56 -11.19
N GLY A 258 -12.65 -3.57 -10.43
CA GLY A 258 -12.21 -4.85 -10.96
C GLY A 258 -10.73 -4.91 -11.35
N GLU A 259 -10.01 -3.81 -11.24
CA GLU A 259 -8.57 -3.76 -11.43
C GLU A 259 -7.85 -3.98 -10.09
N ILE A 260 -6.77 -4.74 -10.13
CA ILE A 260 -5.95 -5.07 -8.97
C ILE A 260 -4.52 -4.61 -9.20
N ALA A 261 -3.93 -4.00 -8.17
CA ALA A 261 -2.50 -3.79 -8.05
C ALA A 261 -1.93 -4.85 -7.10
N SER A 262 -0.85 -5.51 -7.49
CA SER A 262 -0.25 -6.56 -6.66
C SER A 262 1.26 -6.40 -6.56
N THR A 263 1.81 -6.77 -5.41
CA THR A 263 3.24 -6.96 -5.20
C THR A 263 3.46 -8.33 -4.58
N ALA A 264 4.56 -8.97 -4.92
CA ALA A 264 4.88 -10.31 -4.42
C ALA A 264 6.37 -10.38 -4.05
N GLY A 265 6.77 -9.52 -3.11
CA GLY A 265 8.09 -9.52 -2.48
C GLY A 265 8.16 -10.52 -1.33
N THR A 266 8.97 -10.26 -0.33
CA THR A 266 9.05 -11.07 0.91
C THR A 266 7.64 -11.26 1.49
N SER A 267 6.89 -10.18 1.63
CA SER A 267 5.45 -10.17 1.86
C SER A 267 4.73 -9.80 0.57
N GLY A 268 3.45 -10.15 0.47
CA GLY A 268 2.63 -9.85 -0.69
C GLY A 268 1.52 -8.86 -0.39
N VAL A 269 1.02 -8.22 -1.44
CA VAL A 269 -0.11 -7.31 -1.39
C VAL A 269 -1.03 -7.59 -2.56
N VAL A 270 -2.31 -7.62 -2.25
CA VAL A 270 -3.40 -7.56 -3.24
C VAL A 270 -4.23 -6.33 -2.89
N TYR A 271 -4.34 -5.40 -3.82
CA TYR A 271 -5.09 -4.16 -3.64
C TYR A 271 -6.06 -4.03 -4.82
N GLY A 272 -7.34 -4.20 -4.57
CA GLY A 272 -8.37 -4.16 -5.61
C GLY A 272 -9.25 -2.93 -5.49
N VAL A 273 -9.72 -2.40 -6.63
CA VAL A 273 -10.64 -1.27 -6.66
C VAL A 273 -12.07 -1.78 -6.75
N ASN A 274 -12.91 -1.34 -5.80
CA ASN A 274 -14.34 -1.62 -5.78
C ASN A 274 -15.13 -0.35 -6.08
N GLY A 275 -16.17 -0.49 -6.89
CA GLY A 275 -17.06 0.62 -7.29
C GLY A 275 -18.28 0.81 -6.39
N ALA A 276 -18.44 -0.01 -5.35
CA ALA A 276 -19.55 0.05 -4.41
C ALA A 276 -19.07 0.06 -2.97
N VAL A 277 -19.82 0.74 -2.10
CA VAL A 277 -19.56 0.72 -0.66
C VAL A 277 -19.93 -0.65 -0.13
N ASN A 278 -18.93 -1.43 0.27
CA ASN A 278 -19.12 -2.76 0.80
C ASN A 278 -17.97 -3.11 1.73
N TYR A 279 -18.12 -4.18 2.49
CA TYR A 279 -17.12 -4.63 3.46
C TYR A 279 -17.14 -6.16 3.59
N ASP A 280 -16.07 -6.73 4.13
CA ASP A 280 -16.02 -8.14 4.49
C ASP A 280 -16.59 -8.34 5.91
N PRO A 281 -17.69 -9.09 6.08
CA PRO A 281 -18.28 -9.31 7.41
C PRO A 281 -17.32 -10.00 8.40
N LYS A 282 -16.33 -10.73 7.90
CA LYS A 282 -15.31 -11.40 8.72
C LYS A 282 -14.08 -10.52 8.96
N SER A 283 -14.07 -9.30 8.45
CA SER A 283 -12.98 -8.33 8.66
C SER A 283 -11.59 -8.85 8.26
N ARG A 284 -11.51 -9.57 7.14
CA ARG A 284 -10.27 -10.18 6.63
C ARG A 284 -9.46 -9.27 5.72
N VAL A 285 -10.00 -8.14 5.35
CA VAL A 285 -9.37 -7.12 4.49
C VAL A 285 -9.57 -5.74 5.09
N ASN A 286 -8.79 -4.76 4.64
CA ASN A 286 -9.01 -3.36 4.97
C ASN A 286 -9.49 -2.60 3.73
N THR A 287 -10.39 -1.65 3.92
CA THR A 287 -10.98 -0.88 2.84
C THR A 287 -10.81 0.62 3.10
N PHE A 288 -10.25 1.32 2.11
CA PHE A 288 -9.98 2.76 2.18
C PHE A 288 -10.53 3.46 0.94
N ALA A 289 -10.69 4.77 0.99
CA ALA A 289 -10.99 5.52 -0.21
C ALA A 289 -9.76 5.50 -1.14
N HIS A 290 -9.96 5.07 -2.39
CA HIS A 290 -8.91 5.09 -3.40
C HIS A 290 -8.65 6.53 -3.86
N VAL A 291 -7.56 6.75 -4.57
CA VAL A 291 -7.11 8.09 -4.99
C VAL A 291 -8.15 8.87 -5.80
N ASN A 292 -8.98 8.19 -6.58
CA ASN A 292 -10.02 8.79 -7.42
C ASN A 292 -11.44 8.68 -6.82
N HIS A 293 -11.54 8.34 -5.53
CA HIS A 293 -12.82 8.35 -4.83
C HIS A 293 -13.32 9.78 -4.64
N THR A 294 -14.58 10.02 -4.98
CA THR A 294 -15.28 11.27 -4.72
C THR A 294 -16.69 10.98 -4.18
N ALA A 295 -17.39 12.01 -3.69
CA ALA A 295 -18.77 11.85 -3.24
C ALA A 295 -19.69 11.33 -4.36
N ASP A 296 -19.40 11.68 -5.61
CA ASP A 296 -20.21 11.31 -6.78
C ASP A 296 -19.75 10.00 -7.44
N GLN A 297 -18.54 9.54 -7.14
CA GLN A 297 -17.97 8.35 -7.75
C GLN A 297 -17.26 7.51 -6.70
N THR A 298 -17.91 6.43 -6.28
CA THR A 298 -17.30 5.49 -5.31
C THR A 298 -16.16 4.72 -5.94
N ARG A 299 -14.98 4.86 -5.34
CA ARG A 299 -13.79 4.10 -5.69
C ARG A 299 -13.09 3.71 -4.39
N LEU A 300 -13.24 2.46 -4.01
CA LEU A 300 -12.66 1.96 -2.75
C LEU A 300 -11.47 1.05 -3.06
N GLY A 301 -10.40 1.24 -2.31
CA GLY A 301 -9.25 0.35 -2.33
C GLY A 301 -9.39 -0.71 -1.26
N VAL A 302 -9.50 -1.96 -1.68
CA VAL A 302 -9.60 -3.12 -0.78
C VAL A 302 -8.22 -3.75 -0.69
N LEU A 303 -7.63 -3.69 0.49
CA LEU A 303 -6.23 -4.08 0.73
C LEU A 303 -6.16 -5.37 1.53
N LEU A 304 -5.36 -6.32 1.03
CA LEU A 304 -4.94 -7.50 1.76
C LEU A 304 -3.43 -7.64 1.69
N CYS A 305 -2.79 -7.67 2.86
CA CYS A 305 -1.38 -8.01 2.99
C CYS A 305 -1.26 -9.49 3.33
N ILE A 306 -0.30 -10.18 2.69
CA ILE A 306 -0.06 -11.62 2.86
C ILE A 306 1.41 -11.78 3.27
N ASN A 307 1.65 -12.16 4.53
CA ASN A 307 3.00 -12.26 5.07
C ASN A 307 3.79 -13.42 4.47
N GLY A 308 3.13 -14.56 4.27
CA GLY A 308 3.75 -15.76 3.70
C GLY A 308 3.74 -15.73 2.17
N THR A 309 4.62 -14.95 1.57
CA THR A 309 4.73 -14.82 0.10
C THR A 309 6.13 -15.22 -0.36
N GLY A 310 6.94 -14.30 -0.83
CA GLY A 310 8.27 -14.60 -1.35
C GLY A 310 9.21 -15.19 -0.30
N ILE A 311 8.95 -14.98 0.98
CA ILE A 311 9.71 -15.59 2.05
C ILE A 311 9.66 -17.12 1.99
N LEU A 312 8.53 -17.70 1.57
CA LEU A 312 8.45 -19.15 1.33
C LEU A 312 9.39 -19.57 0.19
N ASN A 313 9.37 -18.84 -0.91
CA ASN A 313 10.24 -19.16 -2.05
C ASN A 313 11.72 -19.06 -1.68
N SER A 314 12.12 -18.07 -0.89
CA SER A 314 13.49 -17.94 -0.39
C SER A 314 13.86 -19.05 0.60
N TRP A 315 12.91 -19.49 1.43
CA TRP A 315 13.12 -20.62 2.33
C TRP A 315 13.35 -21.92 1.54
N VAL A 316 12.55 -22.16 0.51
CA VAL A 316 12.73 -23.31 -0.39
C VAL A 316 14.11 -23.27 -1.06
N LYS A 317 14.54 -22.09 -1.50
CA LYS A 317 15.87 -21.91 -2.10
C LYS A 317 17.00 -22.29 -1.14
N ARG A 318 16.89 -21.86 0.14
CA ARG A 318 17.92 -22.15 1.15
C ARG A 318 17.91 -23.60 1.66
N THR A 319 16.76 -24.27 1.59
CA THR A 319 16.51 -25.50 2.34
C THR A 319 16.34 -26.72 1.41
N VAL A 320 15.66 -26.57 0.31
CA VAL A 320 15.24 -27.69 -0.56
C VAL A 320 16.15 -27.86 -1.78
N VAL A 321 16.66 -26.78 -2.34
CA VAL A 321 17.51 -26.86 -3.54
C VAL A 321 18.98 -26.77 -3.18
N PRO A 322 19.87 -27.32 -4.04
CA PRO A 322 21.32 -27.25 -3.82
C PRO A 322 21.80 -25.80 -3.75
N ALA A 323 22.88 -25.58 -2.99
CA ALA A 323 23.56 -24.29 -2.93
C ALA A 323 24.01 -23.86 -4.33
N GLY A 324 23.88 -22.56 -4.62
CA GLY A 324 24.27 -21.98 -5.91
C GLY A 324 23.21 -22.00 -6.99
N VAL A 325 22.08 -22.64 -6.77
CA VAL A 325 20.95 -22.61 -7.69
C VAL A 325 20.27 -21.23 -7.62
N SER A 326 20.13 -20.55 -8.76
CA SER A 326 19.49 -19.25 -8.84
C SER A 326 17.96 -19.37 -8.80
N TYR A 327 17.26 -18.24 -8.55
CA TYR A 327 15.81 -18.22 -8.68
C TYR A 327 15.33 -18.58 -10.08
N ALA A 328 16.02 -18.13 -11.12
CA ALA A 328 15.69 -18.49 -12.51
C ALA A 328 15.79 -20.00 -12.73
N GLU A 329 16.86 -20.64 -12.23
CA GLU A 329 17.03 -22.08 -12.29
C GLU A 329 15.97 -22.84 -11.48
N MET A 330 15.57 -22.30 -10.32
CA MET A 330 14.45 -22.85 -9.54
C MET A 330 13.14 -22.82 -10.34
N ASN A 331 12.89 -21.74 -11.07
CA ASN A 331 11.71 -21.65 -11.93
C ASN A 331 11.72 -22.72 -13.01
N ASP A 332 12.89 -23.00 -13.61
CA ASP A 332 13.05 -24.06 -14.59
C ASP A 332 12.82 -25.46 -13.98
N MET A 333 13.31 -25.67 -12.77
CA MET A 333 13.07 -26.92 -12.01
C MET A 333 11.57 -27.10 -11.72
N ALA A 334 10.89 -26.04 -11.28
CA ALA A 334 9.45 -26.09 -11.03
C ALA A 334 8.65 -26.39 -12.29
N ALA A 335 9.10 -25.92 -13.46
CA ALA A 335 8.47 -26.19 -14.75
C ALA A 335 8.52 -27.67 -15.16
N GLN A 336 9.41 -28.46 -14.57
CA GLN A 336 9.47 -29.91 -14.79
C GLN A 336 8.31 -30.65 -14.12
N ALA A 337 7.68 -30.07 -13.13
CA ALA A 337 6.50 -30.62 -12.47
C ALA A 337 5.22 -30.15 -13.17
N PRO A 338 4.16 -30.97 -13.20
CA PRO A 338 2.90 -30.58 -13.85
C PRO A 338 2.13 -29.54 -13.01
N ILE A 339 1.15 -28.89 -13.65
CA ILE A 339 0.17 -28.05 -12.94
C ILE A 339 -0.48 -28.87 -11.83
N GLY A 340 -0.55 -28.32 -10.64
CA GLY A 340 -1.03 -29.01 -9.46
C GLY A 340 0.06 -29.72 -8.67
N ALA A 341 1.32 -29.66 -9.15
CA ALA A 341 2.50 -30.20 -8.46
C ALA A 341 2.34 -31.65 -8.03
N GLY A 342 1.71 -32.48 -8.88
CA GLY A 342 1.49 -33.89 -8.60
C GLY A 342 0.63 -34.18 -7.39
N GLY A 343 -0.15 -33.22 -6.92
CA GLY A 343 -1.03 -33.36 -5.76
C GLY A 343 -0.51 -32.76 -4.46
N ILE A 344 0.68 -32.17 -4.47
CA ILE A 344 1.19 -31.47 -3.28
C ILE A 344 0.51 -30.10 -3.18
N SER A 345 0.01 -29.77 -1.98
CA SER A 345 -0.54 -28.44 -1.66
C SER A 345 0.22 -27.84 -0.50
N ILE A 346 0.74 -26.61 -0.68
CA ILE A 346 1.47 -25.89 0.37
C ILE A 346 0.66 -24.68 0.81
N LEU A 347 0.38 -24.60 2.12
CA LEU A 347 -0.21 -23.43 2.74
C LEU A 347 0.95 -22.54 3.21
N PRO A 348 1.12 -21.30 2.68
CA PRO A 348 2.38 -20.56 2.81
C PRO A 348 2.51 -19.74 4.09
N PHE A 349 1.72 -19.99 5.11
CA PHE A 349 1.51 -19.11 6.26
C PHE A 349 2.58 -19.23 7.35
N GLY A 350 3.83 -19.35 6.96
CA GLY A 350 4.98 -19.51 7.87
C GLY A 350 5.66 -18.22 8.32
N ASN A 351 5.03 -17.07 8.13
CA ASN A 351 5.62 -15.76 8.47
C ASN A 351 4.70 -14.95 9.41
N GLY A 352 4.25 -15.59 10.47
CA GLY A 352 3.41 -14.95 11.49
C GLY A 352 1.91 -15.00 11.19
N ALA A 353 1.17 -14.14 11.87
CA ALA A 353 -0.29 -14.06 11.73
C ALA A 353 -0.68 -13.54 10.35
N GLU A 354 -1.80 -14.03 9.84
CA GLU A 354 -2.35 -13.64 8.54
C GLU A 354 -3.72 -12.99 8.69
N ARG A 355 -3.89 -11.84 8.07
CA ARG A 355 -5.16 -11.10 8.11
C ARG A 355 -6.30 -11.93 7.52
N MET A 356 -6.08 -12.63 6.40
CA MET A 356 -7.10 -13.47 5.77
C MET A 356 -7.55 -14.64 6.66
N LEU A 357 -6.74 -15.01 7.65
CA LEU A 357 -7.06 -16.04 8.65
C LEU A 357 -7.58 -15.43 9.95
N GLN A 358 -8.09 -14.20 9.91
CA GLN A 358 -8.57 -13.47 11.07
C GLN A 358 -7.48 -13.31 12.15
N ASN A 359 -6.27 -13.00 11.71
CA ASN A 359 -5.07 -12.79 12.53
C ASN A 359 -4.57 -14.03 13.27
N ARG A 360 -4.97 -15.24 12.82
CA ARG A 360 -4.40 -16.49 13.35
C ARG A 360 -3.00 -16.75 12.79
N GLU A 361 -2.16 -17.33 13.59
CA GLU A 361 -0.83 -17.81 13.21
C GLU A 361 -0.87 -19.34 13.14
N THR A 362 -0.86 -19.90 11.93
CA THR A 362 -1.03 -21.34 11.72
C THR A 362 0.26 -22.05 11.32
N GLY A 363 1.26 -21.31 10.87
CA GLY A 363 2.46 -21.87 10.26
C GLY A 363 2.23 -22.34 8.81
N CYS A 364 3.32 -22.64 8.13
CA CYS A 364 3.32 -23.24 6.80
C CYS A 364 3.08 -24.74 6.92
N SER A 365 2.33 -25.32 5.98
CA SER A 365 2.17 -26.76 5.90
C SER A 365 2.41 -27.26 4.47
N ILE A 366 3.00 -28.46 4.36
CA ILE A 366 3.22 -29.17 3.10
C ILE A 366 2.37 -30.43 3.16
N ASN A 367 1.42 -30.54 2.25
CA ASN A 367 0.39 -31.58 2.30
C ASN A 367 0.45 -32.47 1.06
N GLY A 368 0.27 -33.78 1.27
CA GLY A 368 0.10 -34.71 0.16
C GLY A 368 1.39 -35.23 -0.48
N ILE A 369 2.54 -35.14 0.21
CA ILE A 369 3.78 -35.71 -0.30
C ILE A 369 3.68 -37.23 -0.34
N ASN A 370 4.02 -37.79 -1.50
CA ASN A 370 4.20 -39.22 -1.71
C ASN A 370 5.65 -39.47 -2.09
N PHE A 371 6.36 -40.27 -1.27
CA PHE A 371 7.81 -40.47 -1.43
C PHE A 371 8.20 -41.15 -2.75
N ASN A 372 7.28 -41.89 -3.36
CA ASN A 372 7.57 -42.60 -4.62
C ASN A 372 7.28 -41.73 -5.85
N LEU A 373 6.53 -40.63 -5.71
CA LEU A 373 6.07 -39.82 -6.85
C LEU A 373 6.73 -38.47 -6.93
N HIS A 374 7.04 -37.87 -5.79
CA HIS A 374 7.40 -36.46 -5.71
C HIS A 374 8.90 -36.25 -5.55
N THR A 375 9.39 -35.21 -6.23
CA THR A 375 10.78 -34.75 -6.16
C THR A 375 10.79 -33.31 -5.70
N ARG A 376 12.00 -32.73 -5.53
CA ARG A 376 12.13 -31.29 -5.22
C ARG A 376 11.45 -30.39 -6.25
N ASN A 377 11.39 -30.79 -7.52
CA ASN A 377 10.71 -30.01 -8.55
C ASN A 377 9.22 -29.81 -8.23
N HIS A 378 8.57 -30.85 -7.74
CA HIS A 378 7.17 -30.80 -7.29
C HIS A 378 7.03 -29.86 -6.08
N ILE A 379 7.97 -29.90 -5.14
CA ILE A 379 7.93 -29.04 -3.94
C ILE A 379 8.10 -27.56 -4.32
N ILE A 380 9.04 -27.26 -5.21
CA ILE A 380 9.28 -25.89 -5.69
C ILE A 380 8.01 -25.36 -6.37
N ARG A 381 7.41 -26.16 -7.25
CA ARG A 381 6.17 -25.77 -7.94
C ARG A 381 5.02 -25.59 -6.96
N ALA A 382 4.85 -26.52 -6.04
CA ALA A 382 3.78 -26.45 -5.02
C ALA A 382 3.91 -25.21 -4.14
N ALA A 383 5.14 -24.79 -3.82
CA ALA A 383 5.39 -23.57 -3.06
C ALA A 383 4.93 -22.32 -3.84
N GLN A 384 5.29 -22.22 -5.11
CA GLN A 384 4.86 -21.09 -5.95
C GLN A 384 3.34 -21.10 -6.18
N GLU A 385 2.76 -22.25 -6.44
CA GLU A 385 1.30 -22.40 -6.58
C GLU A 385 0.59 -22.02 -5.27
N GLY A 386 1.11 -22.45 -4.12
CA GLY A 386 0.55 -22.15 -2.82
C GLY A 386 0.53 -20.66 -2.51
N ILE A 387 1.57 -19.94 -2.90
CA ILE A 387 1.62 -18.48 -2.80
C ILE A 387 0.52 -17.85 -3.67
N VAL A 388 0.42 -18.29 -4.93
CA VAL A 388 -0.65 -17.84 -5.85
C VAL A 388 -2.03 -18.10 -5.27
N PHE A 389 -2.27 -19.28 -4.72
CA PHE A 389 -3.58 -19.63 -4.17
C PHE A 389 -3.95 -18.80 -2.95
N SER A 390 -2.96 -18.37 -2.15
CA SER A 390 -3.22 -17.40 -1.07
C SER A 390 -3.68 -16.04 -1.63
N PHE A 391 -3.10 -15.59 -2.74
CA PHE A 391 -3.55 -14.39 -3.46
C PHE A 391 -4.96 -14.57 -4.02
N LYS A 392 -5.23 -15.72 -4.65
CA LYS A 392 -6.56 -16.07 -5.18
C LYS A 392 -7.62 -16.09 -4.07
N TYR A 393 -7.27 -16.62 -2.90
CA TYR A 393 -8.17 -16.62 -1.74
C TYR A 393 -8.55 -15.19 -1.34
N GLY A 394 -7.58 -14.28 -1.32
CA GLY A 394 -7.82 -12.86 -1.09
C GLY A 394 -8.70 -12.22 -2.18
N ILE A 395 -8.44 -12.58 -3.43
CA ILE A 395 -9.26 -12.11 -4.57
C ILE A 395 -10.69 -12.64 -4.45
N ASP A 396 -10.88 -13.88 -4.02
CA ASP A 396 -12.23 -14.45 -3.78
C ASP A 396 -12.98 -13.67 -2.71
N ILE A 397 -12.30 -13.21 -1.66
CA ILE A 397 -12.90 -12.33 -0.65
C ILE A 397 -13.39 -11.03 -1.30
N MET A 398 -12.55 -10.42 -2.15
CA MET A 398 -12.90 -9.18 -2.85
C MET A 398 -14.07 -9.39 -3.83
N GLU A 399 -14.11 -10.50 -4.54
CA GLU A 399 -15.22 -10.85 -5.41
C GLU A 399 -16.52 -11.05 -4.59
N GLY A 400 -16.43 -11.62 -3.40
CA GLY A 400 -17.54 -11.70 -2.45
C GLY A 400 -18.06 -10.35 -1.97
N MET A 401 -17.26 -9.29 -2.12
CA MET A 401 -17.65 -7.91 -1.84
C MET A 401 -18.24 -7.19 -3.06
N GLY A 402 -18.47 -7.91 -4.17
CA GLY A 402 -19.07 -7.37 -5.39
C GLY A 402 -18.07 -6.91 -6.45
N MET A 403 -16.81 -7.19 -6.30
CA MET A 403 -15.77 -6.86 -7.29
C MET A 403 -15.74 -7.91 -8.41
N ASP A 404 -15.69 -7.45 -9.66
CA ASP A 404 -15.52 -8.33 -10.84
C ASP A 404 -14.08 -8.16 -11.34
N VAL A 405 -13.20 -9.02 -10.87
CA VAL A 405 -11.75 -8.93 -11.13
C VAL A 405 -11.44 -9.38 -12.55
N HIS A 406 -10.82 -8.50 -13.34
CA HIS A 406 -10.48 -8.79 -14.74
C HIS A 406 -9.05 -8.39 -15.12
N LYS A 407 -8.39 -7.55 -14.34
CA LYS A 407 -7.01 -7.12 -14.57
C LYS A 407 -6.19 -7.11 -13.30
N ILE A 408 -4.95 -7.57 -13.43
CA ILE A 408 -3.95 -7.50 -12.36
C ILE A 408 -2.72 -6.79 -12.92
N HIS A 409 -2.36 -5.67 -12.32
CA HIS A 409 -1.15 -4.93 -12.66
C HIS A 409 -0.11 -5.12 -11.54
N ALA A 410 1.13 -5.34 -11.92
CA ALA A 410 2.23 -5.54 -10.97
C ALA A 410 3.54 -4.99 -11.54
N GLY A 411 4.52 -4.81 -10.67
CA GLY A 411 5.90 -4.55 -11.09
C GLY A 411 6.55 -5.80 -11.68
N HIS A 412 7.42 -5.61 -12.64
CA HIS A 412 8.23 -6.69 -13.20
C HIS A 412 9.39 -7.02 -12.26
N ALA A 413 9.06 -7.68 -11.14
CA ALA A 413 10.00 -7.94 -10.05
C ALA A 413 9.53 -9.13 -9.19
N ASN A 414 10.48 -9.70 -8.43
CA ASN A 414 10.21 -10.73 -7.42
C ASN A 414 9.47 -11.94 -7.98
N MET A 415 8.38 -12.39 -7.34
CA MET A 415 7.63 -13.57 -7.78
C MET A 415 7.03 -13.41 -9.17
N PHE A 416 6.71 -12.18 -9.59
CA PHE A 416 6.20 -11.93 -10.95
C PHE A 416 7.24 -12.16 -12.06
N LEU A 417 8.50 -12.41 -11.71
CA LEU A 417 9.51 -12.88 -12.65
C LEU A 417 9.39 -14.37 -12.99
N SER A 418 8.66 -15.14 -12.16
CA SER A 418 8.43 -16.56 -12.41
C SER A 418 7.27 -16.78 -13.38
N PRO A 419 7.51 -17.45 -14.53
CA PRO A 419 6.42 -17.81 -15.44
C PRO A 419 5.34 -18.67 -14.78
N ILE A 420 5.72 -19.57 -13.87
CA ILE A 420 4.76 -20.42 -13.15
C ILE A 420 3.86 -19.59 -12.26
N PHE A 421 4.44 -18.64 -11.53
CA PHE A 421 3.67 -17.77 -10.63
C PHE A 421 2.61 -16.97 -11.40
N ARG A 422 3.01 -16.28 -12.44
CA ARG A 422 2.09 -15.42 -13.22
C ARG A 422 1.11 -16.22 -14.07
N ASP A 423 1.52 -17.35 -14.65
CA ASP A 423 0.61 -18.21 -15.43
C ASP A 423 -0.45 -18.84 -14.51
N THR A 424 -0.05 -19.31 -13.33
CA THR A 424 -0.98 -19.85 -12.34
C THR A 424 -1.96 -18.78 -11.86
N LEU A 425 -1.48 -17.58 -11.57
CA LEU A 425 -2.35 -16.48 -11.11
C LEU A 425 -3.35 -16.08 -12.20
N ALA A 426 -2.93 -15.91 -13.45
CA ALA A 426 -3.82 -15.63 -14.56
C ALA A 426 -4.80 -16.80 -14.78
N GLY A 427 -4.34 -18.04 -14.68
CA GLY A 427 -5.15 -19.22 -14.89
C GLY A 427 -6.26 -19.40 -13.85
N VAL A 428 -5.99 -19.16 -12.58
CA VAL A 428 -7.01 -19.33 -11.50
C VAL A 428 -7.94 -18.15 -11.35
N THR A 429 -7.50 -16.94 -11.75
CA THR A 429 -8.32 -15.72 -11.63
C THR A 429 -9.12 -15.40 -12.89
N GLY A 430 -8.66 -15.88 -14.03
CA GLY A 430 -9.21 -15.46 -15.33
C GLY A 430 -8.84 -14.04 -15.72
N ALA A 431 -7.95 -13.39 -14.95
CA ALA A 431 -7.53 -12.02 -15.18
C ALA A 431 -6.30 -11.95 -16.10
N THR A 432 -6.21 -10.89 -16.89
CA THR A 432 -5.00 -10.53 -17.62
C THR A 432 -4.02 -9.87 -16.66
N ILE A 433 -2.76 -10.29 -16.67
CA ILE A 433 -1.70 -9.71 -15.87
C ILE A 433 -0.83 -8.81 -16.75
N GLU A 434 -0.61 -7.58 -16.32
CA GLU A 434 0.26 -6.62 -17.00
C GLU A 434 1.38 -6.21 -16.05
N LEU A 435 2.63 -6.29 -16.52
CA LEU A 435 3.82 -5.98 -15.72
C LEU A 435 4.48 -4.70 -16.21
N TYR A 436 4.88 -3.86 -15.26
CA TYR A 436 5.40 -2.51 -15.50
C TYR A 436 6.69 -2.24 -14.72
N ASP A 437 7.47 -1.28 -15.21
CA ASP A 437 8.61 -0.71 -14.48
C ASP A 437 8.21 0.67 -13.96
N THR A 438 7.88 0.75 -12.69
CA THR A 438 7.46 1.99 -12.02
C THR A 438 7.68 1.85 -10.51
N ASP A 439 7.59 2.95 -9.81
CA ASP A 439 7.61 2.97 -8.34
C ASP A 439 6.71 4.07 -7.76
N GLY A 440 6.63 4.11 -6.43
CA GLY A 440 5.73 5.03 -5.72
C GLY A 440 6.07 6.50 -5.94
N SER A 441 7.34 6.87 -6.02
CA SER A 441 7.73 8.27 -6.22
C SER A 441 7.44 8.76 -7.64
N VAL A 442 7.64 7.90 -8.64
CA VAL A 442 7.24 8.18 -10.02
C VAL A 442 5.73 8.33 -10.13
N GLY A 443 5.00 7.42 -9.48
CA GLY A 443 3.53 7.50 -9.43
C GLY A 443 3.03 8.78 -8.76
N ALA A 444 3.64 9.19 -7.65
CA ALA A 444 3.29 10.43 -6.97
C ALA A 444 3.52 11.65 -7.88
N ALA A 445 4.60 11.66 -8.66
CA ALA A 445 4.85 12.70 -9.65
C ALA A 445 3.75 12.76 -10.72
N LYS A 446 3.34 11.61 -11.25
CA LYS A 446 2.25 11.54 -12.23
C LYS A 446 0.91 11.94 -11.61
N GLY A 447 0.66 11.57 -10.36
CA GLY A 447 -0.50 12.03 -9.59
C GLY A 447 -0.52 13.56 -9.47
N ALA A 448 0.63 14.17 -9.23
CA ALA A 448 0.75 15.63 -9.21
C ALA A 448 0.38 16.24 -10.56
N GLY A 449 0.79 15.60 -11.67
CA GLY A 449 0.43 16.03 -13.01
C GLY A 449 -1.07 16.02 -13.27
N ILE A 450 -1.77 15.01 -12.76
CA ILE A 450 -3.24 14.95 -12.81
C ILE A 450 -3.84 16.08 -11.97
N GLY A 451 -3.38 16.23 -10.73
CA GLY A 451 -3.88 17.25 -9.80
C GLY A 451 -3.65 18.68 -10.26
N ALA A 452 -2.61 18.93 -11.03
CA ALA A 452 -2.28 20.22 -11.61
C ALA A 452 -2.96 20.50 -12.95
N GLY A 453 -3.70 19.50 -13.49
CA GLY A 453 -4.35 19.64 -14.82
C GLY A 453 -3.40 19.55 -16.01
N ILE A 454 -2.15 19.13 -15.78
CA ILE A 454 -1.18 18.86 -16.86
C ILE A 454 -1.61 17.62 -17.64
N TYR A 455 -2.08 16.62 -16.92
CA TYR A 455 -2.76 15.48 -17.49
C TYR A 455 -4.28 15.62 -17.22
N LYS A 456 -5.07 15.37 -18.25
CA LYS A 456 -6.52 15.45 -18.18
C LYS A 456 -7.11 14.36 -17.27
N ASP A 457 -6.51 13.17 -17.31
CA ASP A 457 -6.98 11.99 -16.59
C ASP A 457 -5.82 10.97 -16.42
N ASN A 458 -6.11 9.83 -15.83
CA ASN A 458 -5.14 8.74 -15.67
C ASN A 458 -4.71 8.15 -17.02
N ASN A 459 -5.56 8.11 -18.02
CA ASN A 459 -5.20 7.57 -19.34
C ASN A 459 -4.07 8.39 -19.95
N GLU A 460 -4.15 9.70 -19.86
CA GLU A 460 -3.12 10.60 -20.36
C GLU A 460 -1.84 10.50 -19.52
N ALA A 461 -1.95 10.46 -18.19
CA ALA A 461 -0.82 10.38 -17.29
C ALA A 461 0.00 9.09 -17.48
N PHE A 462 -0.64 7.98 -17.81
CA PHE A 462 -0.01 6.68 -17.96
C PHE A 462 0.09 6.18 -19.40
N ALA A 463 -0.21 7.03 -20.39
CA ALA A 463 -0.09 6.68 -21.80
C ALA A 463 1.33 6.26 -22.20
N THR A 464 2.34 6.78 -21.51
CA THR A 464 3.76 6.50 -21.77
C THR A 464 4.34 5.38 -20.90
N LEU A 465 3.53 4.77 -20.00
CA LEU A 465 3.97 3.66 -19.15
C LEU A 465 4.08 2.39 -19.98
N ASP A 466 5.31 1.90 -20.13
CA ASP A 466 5.58 0.72 -20.95
C ASP A 466 5.15 -0.57 -20.26
N LYS A 467 4.38 -1.40 -20.97
CA LYS A 467 4.08 -2.77 -20.57
C LYS A 467 5.27 -3.64 -20.88
N LEU A 468 5.92 -4.18 -19.86
CA LEU A 468 7.08 -5.06 -20.02
C LEU A 468 6.67 -6.50 -20.35
N ALA A 469 5.49 -6.91 -19.90
CA ALA A 469 4.92 -8.21 -20.21
C ALA A 469 3.39 -8.16 -20.07
N VAL A 470 2.70 -8.99 -20.84
CA VAL A 470 1.27 -9.23 -20.74
C VAL A 470 1.06 -10.73 -20.68
N ILE A 471 0.39 -11.20 -19.65
CA ILE A 471 0.10 -12.62 -19.45
C ILE A 471 -1.42 -12.81 -19.52
N GLU A 472 -1.87 -13.53 -20.54
CA GLU A 472 -3.27 -13.90 -20.69
C GLU A 472 -3.56 -15.22 -20.00
N PRO A 473 -4.79 -15.44 -19.47
CA PRO A 473 -5.17 -16.73 -18.93
C PRO A 473 -5.05 -17.84 -19.97
N ASP A 474 -4.40 -18.96 -19.60
CA ASP A 474 -4.32 -20.16 -20.42
C ASP A 474 -5.62 -20.96 -20.27
N MET A 475 -6.55 -20.77 -21.18
CA MET A 475 -7.87 -21.39 -21.12
C MET A 475 -7.81 -22.91 -21.33
N ALA A 476 -6.79 -23.43 -22.02
CA ALA A 476 -6.61 -24.86 -22.21
C ALA A 476 -6.31 -25.60 -20.90
N ASN A 477 -5.67 -24.91 -19.95
CA ASN A 477 -5.29 -25.46 -18.65
C ASN A 477 -6.15 -24.96 -17.47
N LYS A 478 -7.24 -24.25 -17.76
CA LYS A 478 -8.12 -23.67 -16.74
C LYS A 478 -8.59 -24.72 -15.73
N ALA A 479 -9.03 -25.89 -16.19
CA ALA A 479 -9.51 -26.95 -15.32
C ALA A 479 -8.41 -27.48 -14.39
N ALA A 480 -7.18 -27.62 -14.91
CA ALA A 480 -6.04 -28.10 -14.12
C ALA A 480 -5.69 -27.10 -12.99
N TYR A 481 -5.68 -25.79 -13.27
CA TYR A 481 -5.45 -24.76 -12.25
C TYR A 481 -6.57 -24.75 -11.23
N GLU A 482 -7.81 -24.84 -11.66
CA GLU A 482 -8.96 -24.83 -10.75
C GLU A 482 -8.97 -26.07 -9.84
N ASP A 483 -8.66 -27.26 -10.38
CA ASP A 483 -8.58 -28.48 -9.57
C ASP A 483 -7.47 -28.36 -8.51
N ALA A 484 -6.33 -27.79 -8.87
CA ALA A 484 -5.23 -27.54 -7.92
C ALA A 484 -5.65 -26.58 -6.83
N TYR A 485 -6.37 -25.51 -7.16
CA TYR A 485 -6.88 -24.55 -6.19
C TYR A 485 -7.91 -25.17 -5.25
N GLN A 486 -8.86 -25.98 -5.79
CA GLN A 486 -9.85 -26.65 -4.96
C GLN A 486 -9.21 -27.64 -3.97
N ARG A 487 -8.16 -28.34 -4.39
CA ARG A 487 -7.38 -29.20 -3.49
C ARG A 487 -6.70 -28.38 -2.40
N TRP A 488 -6.09 -27.25 -2.76
CA TRP A 488 -5.48 -26.33 -1.80
C TRP A 488 -6.52 -25.82 -0.80
N LEU A 489 -7.72 -25.43 -1.27
CA LEU A 489 -8.83 -24.99 -0.42
C LEU A 489 -9.26 -26.09 0.55
N SER A 490 -9.21 -27.35 0.15
CA SER A 490 -9.58 -28.45 1.04
C SER A 490 -8.68 -28.51 2.28
N TYR A 491 -7.40 -28.18 2.13
CA TYR A 491 -6.48 -28.06 3.26
C TYR A 491 -6.67 -26.76 4.02
N MET A 492 -6.90 -25.65 3.30
CA MET A 492 -7.18 -24.34 3.89
C MET A 492 -8.39 -24.37 4.84
N ASN A 493 -9.43 -25.11 4.47
CA ASN A 493 -10.66 -25.20 5.25
C ASN A 493 -10.52 -26.06 6.52
N LYS A 494 -9.39 -26.73 6.70
CA LYS A 494 -9.10 -27.56 7.89
C LYS A 494 -8.30 -26.82 8.96
N ILE A 495 -7.78 -25.64 8.67
CA ILE A 495 -6.98 -24.87 9.63
C ILE A 495 -7.80 -23.84 10.42
#